data_35d59d22b3753482dfd4cb8dd88c8c6e
#
_entry.id   35d59d22b3753482dfd4cb8dd88c8c6e
#
_cell.length_a   1.000
_cell.length_b   1.000
_cell.length_c   1.000
_cell.angle_alpha   90.00
_cell.angle_beta   90.00
_cell.angle_gamma   90.00
#
_symmetry.space_group_name_H-M   'P 1'
#
loop_
_entity.id
_entity.type
_entity.pdbx_description
1 polymer ?
#
loop_
_entity_poly.entity_id
_entity_poly.type
_entity_poly.pdbx_seq_one_letter_code
_entity_poly.pdbx_strand_id
1 'polypeptide(L)'
;MNKSFKIFGAFALSLATLTASAQDKKDIFNPVNHAVTSQMIAPDARAGGMGDVGVATDPDVNSQYWNPAKYPFTISRAGVSLNYTPWLRQLVNDMALANLVGYYRIGDYSAVSSSLRYFSLGEVQAEGNDALTIKPYELSLDVAYSLMLSENFSLGAAVRWIYSDLTYKFDEETAPGSAFAADISAYYQNYINLGSRECQLGLGLNVSNIGSKITFGGDNRSEFIPTNLRLGASLMIPVDEFNRFTISADANKLLVPTYPK
;
A
#
# COMPACT_ATOMS: atom_id res chain seq x y z
N MET A 1 -22.54 -3.86 34.47
CA MET A 1 -22.16 -4.09 33.06
C MET A 1 -21.92 -2.72 32.45
N ASN A 2 -20.63 -2.36 32.26
CA ASN A 2 -20.19 -1.00 31.93
C ASN A 2 -20.73 -0.51 30.58
N LYS A 3 -21.12 0.79 30.50
CA LYS A 3 -21.60 1.43 29.26
C LYS A 3 -20.63 1.27 28.09
N SER A 4 -19.32 1.24 28.35
CA SER A 4 -18.26 1.05 27.35
C SER A 4 -18.31 -0.33 26.68
N PHE A 5 -18.70 -1.39 27.40
CA PHE A 5 -18.83 -2.75 26.84
C PHE A 5 -20.04 -2.87 25.89
N LYS A 6 -21.09 -2.09 26.15
CA LYS A 6 -22.28 -2.03 25.26
C LYS A 6 -22.00 -1.29 23.97
N ILE A 7 -21.15 -0.26 23.99
CA ILE A 7 -20.75 0.49 22.80
C ILE A 7 -19.84 -0.36 21.91
N PHE A 8 -18.91 -1.12 22.51
CA PHE A 8 -18.01 -2.02 21.76
C PHE A 8 -18.78 -3.19 21.12
N GLY A 9 -19.75 -3.76 21.84
CA GLY A 9 -20.64 -4.79 21.32
C GLY A 9 -21.54 -4.28 20.18
N ALA A 10 -22.04 -3.04 20.27
CA ALA A 10 -22.86 -2.43 19.21
C ALA A 10 -22.02 -2.11 17.96
N PHE A 11 -20.75 -1.70 18.11
CA PHE A 11 -19.85 -1.43 16.99
C PHE A 11 -19.45 -2.74 16.26
N ALA A 12 -19.16 -3.80 17.01
CA ALA A 12 -18.88 -5.13 16.44
C ALA A 12 -20.11 -5.73 15.73
N LEU A 13 -21.30 -5.52 16.26
CA LEU A 13 -22.55 -5.99 15.64
C LEU A 13 -22.89 -5.19 14.37
N SER A 14 -22.59 -3.89 14.32
CA SER A 14 -22.82 -3.06 13.13
C SER A 14 -21.84 -3.39 11.99
N LEU A 15 -20.61 -3.81 12.29
CA LEU A 15 -19.68 -4.32 11.27
C LEU A 15 -20.15 -5.66 10.69
N ALA A 16 -20.72 -6.54 11.51
CA ALA A 16 -21.25 -7.83 11.06
C ALA A 16 -22.48 -7.70 10.16
N THR A 17 -23.29 -6.66 10.34
CA THR A 17 -24.49 -6.43 9.49
C THR A 17 -24.15 -5.83 8.11
N LEU A 18 -23.01 -5.13 7.97
CA LEU A 18 -22.55 -4.61 6.68
C LEU A 18 -22.13 -5.73 5.70
N THR A 19 -21.74 -6.89 6.20
CA THR A 19 -21.34 -8.03 5.36
C THR A 19 -22.52 -8.85 4.84
N ALA A 20 -23.68 -8.79 5.49
CA ALA A 20 -24.85 -9.58 5.13
C ALA A 20 -25.63 -9.02 3.93
N SER A 21 -25.48 -7.74 3.60
CA SER A 21 -26.22 -7.11 2.48
C SER A 21 -25.54 -7.25 1.11
N ALA A 22 -24.38 -7.91 1.04
CA ALA A 22 -23.58 -8.02 -0.19
C ALA A 22 -23.89 -9.27 -1.03
N GLN A 23 -24.83 -10.15 -0.61
CA GLN A 23 -24.97 -11.49 -1.20
C GLN A 23 -26.11 -11.67 -2.23
N ASP A 24 -26.87 -10.64 -2.60
CA ASP A 24 -28.07 -10.81 -3.44
C ASP A 24 -28.02 -10.16 -4.83
N LYS A 25 -26.84 -9.90 -5.38
CA LYS A 25 -26.71 -9.63 -6.82
C LYS A 25 -26.05 -10.84 -7.48
N LYS A 26 -26.70 -11.41 -8.51
CA LYS A 26 -26.02 -12.29 -9.47
C LYS A 26 -24.88 -11.49 -10.07
N ASP A 27 -23.72 -11.57 -9.41
CA ASP A 27 -22.51 -10.92 -9.87
C ASP A 27 -22.06 -11.65 -11.14
N ILE A 28 -22.35 -11.05 -12.26
CA ILE A 28 -21.62 -11.36 -13.47
C ILE A 28 -20.18 -11.00 -13.13
N PHE A 29 -19.34 -12.04 -13.06
CA PHE A 29 -17.89 -11.89 -12.80
C PHE A 29 -17.35 -10.87 -13.82
N ASN A 30 -16.98 -9.69 -13.32
CA ASN A 30 -16.40 -8.62 -14.11
C ASN A 30 -15.02 -8.30 -13.52
N PRO A 31 -13.97 -9.00 -13.99
CA PRO A 31 -12.64 -8.81 -13.45
C PRO A 31 -12.17 -7.38 -13.70
N VAL A 32 -11.60 -6.76 -12.68
CA VAL A 32 -10.95 -5.47 -12.81
C VAL A 32 -9.56 -5.71 -13.38
N ASN A 33 -9.30 -5.23 -14.59
CA ASN A 33 -7.98 -5.29 -15.21
C ASN A 33 -7.21 -4.00 -14.95
N HIS A 34 -5.98 -4.14 -14.53
CA HIS A 34 -5.02 -3.05 -14.39
C HIS A 34 -3.61 -3.55 -14.67
N ALA A 35 -2.75 -2.67 -15.13
CA ALA A 35 -1.33 -2.94 -15.29
C ALA A 35 -0.58 -2.76 -13.95
N VAL A 36 0.70 -3.08 -13.96
CA VAL A 36 1.66 -2.81 -12.87
C VAL A 36 1.18 -3.37 -11.52
N THR A 37 0.87 -4.65 -11.52
CA THR A 37 0.35 -5.37 -10.34
C THR A 37 1.30 -5.35 -9.15
N SER A 38 2.62 -5.16 -9.38
CA SER A 38 3.62 -5.01 -8.32
C SER A 38 3.32 -3.88 -7.35
N GLN A 39 2.58 -2.85 -7.78
CA GLN A 39 2.18 -1.73 -6.91
C GLN A 39 1.21 -2.16 -5.79
N MET A 40 0.60 -3.34 -5.90
CA MET A 40 -0.28 -3.89 -4.87
C MET A 40 0.41 -4.86 -3.90
N ILE A 41 1.66 -5.23 -4.15
CA ILE A 41 2.41 -6.14 -3.29
C ILE A 41 2.96 -5.38 -2.08
N ALA A 42 2.67 -5.86 -0.87
CA ALA A 42 3.24 -5.32 0.36
C ALA A 42 4.77 -5.46 0.38
N PRO A 43 5.53 -4.38 0.59
CA PRO A 43 6.99 -4.45 0.46
C PRO A 43 7.71 -4.90 1.72
N ASP A 44 7.04 -4.91 2.88
CA ASP A 44 7.71 -5.11 4.16
C ASP A 44 7.17 -6.31 4.95
N ALA A 45 8.07 -6.97 5.68
CA ALA A 45 7.76 -8.17 6.44
C ALA A 45 6.85 -7.90 7.67
N ARG A 46 6.89 -6.67 8.24
CA ARG A 46 6.04 -6.32 9.39
C ARG A 46 4.57 -6.35 8.98
N ALA A 47 4.22 -5.61 7.94
CA ALA A 47 2.84 -5.57 7.45
C ALA A 47 2.41 -6.92 6.88
N GLY A 48 3.29 -7.62 6.13
CA GLY A 48 3.01 -8.97 5.65
C GLY A 48 2.71 -9.95 6.77
N GLY A 49 3.45 -9.88 7.89
CA GLY A 49 3.19 -10.70 9.09
C GLY A 49 1.91 -10.34 9.84
N MET A 50 1.36 -9.15 9.62
CA MET A 50 0.11 -8.66 10.22
C MET A 50 -1.11 -8.77 9.28
N GLY A 51 -0.99 -9.46 8.13
CA GLY A 51 -2.08 -9.60 7.16
C GLY A 51 -2.24 -8.38 6.24
N ASP A 52 -1.14 -7.74 5.86
CA ASP A 52 -1.09 -6.59 4.97
C ASP A 52 -1.86 -5.36 5.49
N VAL A 53 -1.80 -5.11 6.79
CA VAL A 53 -2.31 -3.89 7.43
C VAL A 53 -1.17 -2.91 7.70
N GLY A 54 -1.38 -1.63 7.36
CA GLY A 54 -0.32 -0.64 7.49
C GLY A 54 -0.78 0.81 7.48
N VAL A 55 -2.01 1.10 7.08
CA VAL A 55 -2.51 2.46 6.84
C VAL A 55 -2.62 3.27 8.14
N ALA A 56 -3.02 2.62 9.23
CA ALA A 56 -3.21 3.25 10.54
C ALA A 56 -2.31 2.72 11.64
N THR A 57 -1.43 1.76 11.35
CA THR A 57 -0.44 1.23 12.31
C THR A 57 0.55 2.29 12.74
N ASP A 58 1.27 2.06 13.84
CA ASP A 58 2.33 2.95 14.30
C ASP A 58 3.28 3.36 13.18
N PRO A 59 3.70 4.63 13.14
CA PRO A 59 4.68 5.13 12.19
C PRO A 59 5.97 4.33 12.22
N ASP A 60 6.45 3.93 11.04
CA ASP A 60 7.73 3.26 10.87
C ASP A 60 8.42 3.69 9.56
N VAL A 61 9.60 3.15 9.29
CA VAL A 61 10.37 3.47 8.10
C VAL A 61 9.66 3.04 6.81
N ASN A 62 8.80 2.02 6.84
CA ASN A 62 8.08 1.50 5.69
C ASN A 62 6.73 2.21 5.42
N SER A 63 6.43 3.28 6.16
CA SER A 63 5.18 4.03 6.03
C SER A 63 4.95 4.64 4.64
N GLN A 64 5.99 4.77 3.82
CA GLN A 64 5.91 5.30 2.44
C GLN A 64 4.85 4.60 1.58
N TYR A 65 4.81 3.28 1.63
CA TYR A 65 3.86 2.49 0.85
C TYR A 65 2.43 2.53 1.41
N TRP A 66 2.33 2.58 2.74
CA TRP A 66 1.05 2.45 3.42
C TRP A 66 0.35 3.79 3.61
N ASN A 67 1.05 4.77 4.17
CA ASN A 67 0.53 6.08 4.51
C ASN A 67 1.68 7.03 4.86
N PRO A 68 2.19 7.83 3.91
CA PRO A 68 3.28 8.77 4.18
C PRO A 68 2.95 9.82 5.25
N ALA A 69 1.66 10.15 5.47
CA ALA A 69 1.24 11.09 6.50
C ALA A 69 1.65 10.68 7.93
N LYS A 70 2.09 9.43 8.14
CA LYS A 70 2.57 8.95 9.44
C LYS A 70 3.95 9.48 9.82
N TYR A 71 4.80 9.86 8.86
CA TYR A 71 6.20 10.21 9.14
C TYR A 71 6.41 11.36 10.13
N PRO A 72 5.60 12.42 10.19
CA PRO A 72 5.77 13.46 11.21
C PRO A 72 5.64 12.93 12.65
N PHE A 73 4.97 11.80 12.86
CA PHE A 73 4.80 11.15 14.17
C PHE A 73 5.90 10.15 14.52
N THR A 74 6.88 9.92 13.63
CA THR A 74 8.00 9.01 13.95
C THR A 74 8.86 9.57 15.09
N ILE A 75 9.36 8.69 15.95
CA ILE A 75 10.26 9.06 17.04
C ILE A 75 11.63 9.47 16.49
N SER A 76 12.16 8.67 15.56
CA SER A 76 13.46 8.93 14.94
C SER A 76 13.37 10.04 13.91
N ARG A 77 14.43 10.87 13.84
CA ARG A 77 14.51 11.98 12.88
C ARG A 77 14.68 11.50 11.44
N ALA A 78 15.32 10.36 11.26
CA ALA A 78 15.54 9.75 9.95
C ALA A 78 15.54 8.23 10.07
N GLY A 79 15.25 7.56 8.97
CA GLY A 79 15.33 6.11 8.87
C GLY A 79 15.51 5.68 7.42
N VAL A 80 16.18 4.54 7.24
CA VAL A 80 16.35 3.87 5.95
C VAL A 80 16.08 2.39 6.15
N SER A 81 15.41 1.75 5.21
CA SER A 81 15.14 0.31 5.20
C SER A 81 15.31 -0.26 3.79
N LEU A 82 15.88 -1.44 3.72
CA LEU A 82 15.91 -2.26 2.51
C LEU A 82 15.11 -3.52 2.80
N ASN A 83 14.06 -3.75 2.00
CA ASN A 83 13.21 -4.91 2.11
C ASN A 83 13.37 -5.77 0.86
N TYR A 84 13.35 -7.09 1.05
CA TYR A 84 13.37 -8.07 -0.03
C TYR A 84 12.26 -9.09 0.22
N THR A 85 11.33 -9.20 -0.71
CA THR A 85 10.16 -10.09 -0.62
C THR A 85 10.18 -11.07 -1.80
N PRO A 86 10.58 -12.34 -1.58
CA PRO A 86 10.40 -13.38 -2.59
C PRO A 86 8.91 -13.54 -2.88
N TRP A 87 8.54 -13.46 -4.14
CA TRP A 87 7.13 -13.54 -4.55
C TRP A 87 6.86 -14.88 -5.25
N LEU A 88 5.77 -15.55 -4.85
CA LEU A 88 5.34 -16.83 -5.43
C LEU A 88 6.45 -17.90 -5.53
N ARG A 89 7.42 -17.90 -4.61
CA ARG A 89 8.64 -18.73 -4.67
C ARG A 89 8.39 -20.22 -4.86
N GLN A 90 7.22 -20.72 -4.45
CA GLN A 90 6.86 -22.13 -4.64
C GLN A 90 6.41 -22.46 -6.07
N LEU A 91 6.05 -21.43 -6.86
CA LEU A 91 5.62 -21.57 -8.25
C LEU A 91 6.70 -21.11 -9.23
N VAL A 92 7.38 -20.00 -8.92
CA VAL A 92 8.41 -19.36 -9.74
C VAL A 92 9.56 -18.94 -8.83
N ASN A 93 10.76 -19.45 -9.06
CA ASN A 93 11.87 -19.32 -8.11
C ASN A 93 12.56 -17.95 -8.11
N ASP A 94 12.35 -17.14 -9.14
CA ASP A 94 13.12 -15.93 -9.45
C ASP A 94 12.27 -14.63 -9.48
N MET A 95 11.00 -14.70 -9.06
CA MET A 95 10.19 -13.51 -8.82
C MET A 95 10.48 -12.92 -7.45
N ALA A 96 10.78 -11.62 -7.41
CA ALA A 96 11.07 -10.93 -6.16
C ALA A 96 10.80 -9.43 -6.25
N LEU A 97 10.41 -8.86 -5.12
CA LEU A 97 10.28 -7.43 -4.89
C LEU A 97 11.41 -6.96 -3.98
N ALA A 98 12.21 -6.01 -4.45
CA ALA A 98 13.14 -5.23 -3.64
C ALA A 98 12.59 -3.82 -3.43
N ASN A 99 12.66 -3.31 -2.21
CA ASN A 99 12.19 -1.98 -1.87
C ASN A 99 13.17 -1.29 -0.93
N LEU A 100 13.76 -0.19 -1.42
CA LEU A 100 14.57 0.72 -0.62
C LEU A 100 13.71 1.93 -0.25
N VAL A 101 13.62 2.23 1.03
CA VAL A 101 12.80 3.34 1.52
C VAL A 101 13.58 4.15 2.54
N GLY A 102 13.38 5.45 2.53
CA GLY A 102 13.96 6.35 3.52
C GLY A 102 13.08 7.56 3.79
N TYR A 103 13.24 8.13 4.97
CA TYR A 103 12.58 9.37 5.36
C TYR A 103 13.50 10.26 6.19
N TYR A 104 13.18 11.55 6.19
CA TYR A 104 13.83 12.54 7.03
C TYR A 104 12.80 13.55 7.53
N ARG A 105 12.72 13.75 8.85
CA ARG A 105 11.89 14.79 9.48
C ARG A 105 12.55 16.14 9.40
N ILE A 106 11.83 17.10 8.82
CA ILE A 106 12.26 18.50 8.73
C ILE A 106 11.61 19.24 9.91
N GLY A 107 12.36 19.38 11.00
CA GLY A 107 11.82 19.92 12.25
C GLY A 107 10.80 18.97 12.91
N ASP A 108 9.83 19.54 13.60
CA ASP A 108 8.86 18.77 14.41
C ASP A 108 7.57 18.46 13.66
N TYR A 109 7.27 19.19 12.59
CA TYR A 109 5.95 19.17 11.95
C TYR A 109 5.93 18.60 10.54
N SER A 110 7.06 18.37 9.93
CA SER A 110 7.10 17.90 8.55
C SER A 110 8.15 16.83 8.29
N ALA A 111 7.93 16.04 7.25
CA ALA A 111 8.86 15.03 6.80
C ALA A 111 8.87 14.93 5.27
N VAL A 112 10.03 14.58 4.72
CA VAL A 112 10.19 14.12 3.34
C VAL A 112 10.54 12.64 3.38
N SER A 113 10.09 11.91 2.38
CA SER A 113 10.38 10.49 2.25
C SER A 113 10.42 10.08 0.78
N SER A 114 11.10 8.98 0.51
CA SER A 114 11.22 8.45 -0.85
C SER A 114 11.34 6.94 -0.79
N SER A 115 10.85 6.25 -1.82
CA SER A 115 11.14 4.84 -2.02
C SER A 115 11.47 4.51 -3.47
N LEU A 116 12.33 3.50 -3.63
CA LEU A 116 12.66 2.88 -4.91
C LEU A 116 12.27 1.42 -4.83
N ARG A 117 11.34 1.01 -5.69
CA ARG A 117 10.84 -0.36 -5.79
C ARG A 117 11.27 -0.97 -7.11
N TYR A 118 11.80 -2.18 -7.03
CA TYR A 118 12.16 -3.00 -8.17
C TYR A 118 11.48 -4.36 -8.05
N PHE A 119 10.68 -4.73 -9.01
CA PHE A 119 10.01 -6.03 -9.07
C PHE A 119 10.50 -6.81 -10.27
N SER A 120 11.16 -7.93 -10.03
CA SER A 120 11.52 -8.91 -11.05
C SER A 120 10.36 -9.89 -11.24
N LEU A 121 9.91 -10.06 -12.48
CA LEU A 121 8.90 -11.06 -12.81
C LEU A 121 9.52 -12.43 -13.15
N GLY A 122 10.85 -12.56 -12.96
CA GLY A 122 11.58 -13.78 -13.25
C GLY A 122 12.02 -13.90 -14.70
N GLU A 123 12.57 -15.07 -15.05
CA GLU A 123 13.03 -15.38 -16.39
C GLU A 123 11.93 -16.12 -17.17
N VAL A 124 11.56 -15.58 -18.32
CA VAL A 124 10.63 -16.21 -19.24
C VAL A 124 11.41 -16.72 -20.45
N GLN A 125 11.36 -18.02 -20.67
CA GLN A 125 11.92 -18.65 -21.86
C GLN A 125 10.83 -18.75 -22.94
N ALA A 126 11.10 -18.17 -24.08
CA ALA A 126 10.21 -18.32 -25.22
C ALA A 126 10.49 -19.63 -25.96
N GLU A 127 9.43 -20.32 -26.30
CA GLU A 127 9.50 -21.58 -27.04
C GLU A 127 9.84 -21.32 -28.50
N GLY A 128 10.99 -21.83 -28.96
CA GLY A 128 11.47 -21.68 -30.36
C GLY A 128 12.90 -22.15 -30.54
N ASN A 129 13.38 -22.19 -31.79
CA ASN A 129 14.71 -22.71 -32.15
C ASN A 129 15.91 -21.95 -31.56
N ASP A 130 15.70 -20.71 -31.09
CA ASP A 130 16.68 -19.93 -30.35
C ASP A 130 15.99 -19.53 -29.04
N ALA A 131 16.31 -20.24 -27.95
CA ALA A 131 15.75 -19.97 -26.59
C ALA A 131 16.11 -18.55 -26.15
N LEU A 132 15.28 -17.58 -26.51
CA LEU A 132 15.42 -16.21 -26.03
C LEU A 132 14.89 -16.13 -24.60
N THR A 133 15.79 -15.82 -23.67
CA THR A 133 15.44 -15.56 -22.28
C THR A 133 15.14 -14.06 -22.11
N ILE A 134 13.97 -13.75 -21.61
CA ILE A 134 13.53 -12.39 -21.26
C ILE A 134 13.44 -12.27 -19.74
N LYS A 135 13.75 -11.08 -19.23
CA LYS A 135 13.70 -10.75 -17.81
C LYS A 135 12.82 -9.52 -17.60
N PRO A 136 11.49 -9.70 -17.64
CA PRO A 136 10.58 -8.57 -17.43
C PRO A 136 10.71 -8.04 -16.02
N TYR A 137 10.60 -6.71 -15.89
CA TYR A 137 10.67 -6.05 -14.57
C TYR A 137 9.82 -4.79 -14.52
N GLU A 138 9.47 -4.40 -13.31
CA GLU A 138 8.81 -3.15 -13.02
C GLU A 138 9.65 -2.34 -12.02
N LEU A 139 9.73 -1.04 -12.25
CA LEU A 139 10.45 -0.09 -11.40
C LEU A 139 9.51 1.03 -10.99
N SER A 140 9.54 1.46 -9.75
CA SER A 140 8.89 2.71 -9.35
C SER A 140 9.74 3.50 -8.38
N LEU A 141 9.71 4.82 -8.58
CA LEU A 141 10.33 5.80 -7.69
C LEU A 141 9.23 6.74 -7.20
N ASP A 142 9.13 6.89 -5.90
CA ASP A 142 8.22 7.87 -5.32
C ASP A 142 8.93 8.80 -4.33
N VAL A 143 8.38 9.99 -4.21
CA VAL A 143 8.80 11.02 -3.25
C VAL A 143 7.55 11.58 -2.60
N ALA A 144 7.56 11.68 -1.27
CA ALA A 144 6.45 12.23 -0.51
C ALA A 144 6.90 13.38 0.40
N TYR A 145 5.94 14.26 0.64
CA TYR A 145 6.02 15.29 1.67
C TYR A 145 4.82 15.14 2.60
N SER A 146 5.08 15.24 3.89
CA SER A 146 4.06 15.09 4.94
C SER A 146 4.15 16.25 5.91
N LEU A 147 2.98 16.77 6.30
CA LEU A 147 2.85 17.93 7.17
C LEU A 147 1.84 17.65 8.29
N MET A 148 2.25 17.87 9.53
CA MET A 148 1.39 17.86 10.70
C MET A 148 0.62 19.17 10.76
N LEU A 149 -0.70 19.11 10.73
CA LEU A 149 -1.60 20.26 10.78
C LEU A 149 -2.06 20.55 12.21
N SER A 150 -2.02 19.53 13.07
CA SER A 150 -2.25 19.66 14.51
C SER A 150 -1.43 18.58 15.24
N GLU A 151 -1.37 18.62 16.56
CA GLU A 151 -0.67 17.62 17.37
C GLU A 151 -1.13 16.18 17.12
N ASN A 152 -2.35 16.01 16.62
CA ASN A 152 -2.97 14.71 16.40
C ASN A 152 -3.21 14.37 14.93
N PHE A 153 -3.01 15.30 13.99
CA PHE A 153 -3.42 15.12 12.60
C PHE A 153 -2.38 15.60 11.60
N SER A 154 -2.13 14.79 10.60
CA SER A 154 -1.22 15.10 9.49
C SER A 154 -1.82 14.73 8.14
N LEU A 155 -1.34 15.41 7.11
CA LEU A 155 -1.57 15.11 5.71
C LEU A 155 -0.25 14.76 5.01
N GLY A 156 -0.34 13.95 3.97
CA GLY A 156 0.78 13.61 3.11
C GLY A 156 0.37 13.61 1.64
N ALA A 157 1.29 14.00 0.78
CA ALA A 157 1.15 13.87 -0.65
C ALA A 157 2.42 13.24 -1.23
N ALA A 158 2.27 12.34 -2.19
CA ALA A 158 3.39 11.75 -2.91
C ALA A 158 3.21 11.88 -4.41
N VAL A 159 4.32 11.91 -5.12
CA VAL A 159 4.39 11.74 -6.56
C VAL A 159 5.19 10.49 -6.87
N ARG A 160 4.76 9.73 -7.86
CA ARG A 160 5.35 8.45 -8.24
C ARG A 160 5.55 8.39 -9.73
N TRP A 161 6.73 7.96 -10.14
CA TRP A 161 7.02 7.52 -11.50
C TRP A 161 7.08 6.00 -11.53
N ILE A 162 6.41 5.40 -12.51
CA ILE A 162 6.32 3.96 -12.72
C ILE A 162 6.87 3.66 -14.11
N TYR A 163 7.71 2.66 -14.19
CA TYR A 163 8.26 2.11 -15.42
C TYR A 163 8.06 0.61 -15.42
N SER A 164 7.54 0.06 -16.53
CA SER A 164 7.28 -1.36 -16.69
C SER A 164 7.83 -1.84 -18.03
N ASP A 165 8.79 -2.74 -17.96
CA ASP A 165 9.37 -3.40 -19.13
C ASP A 165 8.90 -4.85 -19.16
N LEU A 166 7.81 -5.05 -19.87
CA LEU A 166 7.22 -6.36 -20.15
C LEU A 166 7.49 -6.80 -21.60
N THR A 167 8.46 -6.17 -22.26
CA THR A 167 8.70 -6.36 -23.69
C THR A 167 9.15 -7.77 -24.01
N TYR A 168 8.37 -8.43 -24.85
CA TYR A 168 8.76 -9.62 -25.55
C TYR A 168 9.50 -9.17 -26.83
N LYS A 169 10.82 -9.36 -26.87
CA LYS A 169 11.66 -8.96 -28.03
C LYS A 169 11.33 -9.68 -29.34
N PHE A 170 10.22 -10.40 -29.41
CA PHE A 170 9.73 -11.07 -30.61
C PHE A 170 8.89 -10.16 -31.51
N ASP A 171 8.42 -9.05 -30.96
CA ASP A 171 7.55 -8.13 -31.65
C ASP A 171 8.18 -6.73 -31.60
N GLU A 172 8.55 -6.19 -32.75
CA GLU A 172 9.13 -4.85 -32.88
C GLU A 172 8.12 -3.74 -32.41
N GLU A 173 6.85 -4.13 -32.24
CA GLU A 173 5.78 -3.23 -31.82
C GLU A 173 5.65 -3.08 -30.29
N THR A 174 6.27 -3.94 -29.48
CA THR A 174 6.19 -3.82 -28.01
C THR A 174 7.29 -2.91 -27.47
N ALA A 175 6.90 -1.89 -26.73
CA ALA A 175 7.82 -0.97 -26.03
C ALA A 175 7.48 -0.89 -24.52
N PRO A 176 8.47 -0.62 -23.67
CA PRO A 176 8.23 -0.38 -22.24
C PRO A 176 7.23 0.73 -22.01
N GLY A 177 6.43 0.57 -20.98
CA GLY A 177 5.47 1.58 -20.56
C GLY A 177 5.96 2.44 -19.40
N SER A 178 5.52 3.69 -19.34
CA SER A 178 5.72 4.53 -18.16
C SER A 178 4.44 5.31 -17.79
N ALA A 179 4.29 5.57 -16.50
CA ALA A 179 3.16 6.33 -15.98
C ALA A 179 3.59 7.22 -14.81
N PHE A 180 2.83 8.29 -14.59
CA PHE A 180 2.95 9.11 -13.40
C PHE A 180 1.69 8.96 -12.55
N ALA A 181 1.88 8.94 -11.25
CA ALA A 181 0.83 8.85 -10.26
C ALA A 181 1.08 9.81 -9.09
N ALA A 182 0.01 10.11 -8.37
CA ALA A 182 0.07 10.83 -7.10
C ALA A 182 -0.68 10.04 -6.03
N ASP A 183 -0.24 10.18 -4.78
CA ASP A 183 -0.94 9.65 -3.62
C ASP A 183 -1.33 10.80 -2.70
N ILE A 184 -2.48 10.66 -2.04
CA ILE A 184 -2.95 11.57 -0.99
C ILE A 184 -3.23 10.74 0.24
N SER A 185 -2.72 11.18 1.38
CA SER A 185 -2.84 10.46 2.63
C SER A 185 -3.17 11.37 3.80
N ALA A 186 -3.82 10.79 4.81
CA ALA A 186 -4.12 11.44 6.07
C ALA A 186 -3.88 10.46 7.22
N TYR A 187 -3.41 10.97 8.34
CA TYR A 187 -3.21 10.19 9.54
C TYR A 187 -3.63 10.98 10.77
N TYR A 188 -4.38 10.31 11.64
CA TYR A 188 -4.79 10.83 12.94
C TYR A 188 -4.33 9.89 14.04
N GLN A 189 -3.70 10.45 15.07
CA GLN A 189 -3.25 9.71 16.24
C GLN A 189 -3.68 10.45 17.50
N ASN A 190 -4.28 9.73 18.44
CA ASN A 190 -4.66 10.30 19.72
C ASN A 190 -4.59 9.26 20.83
N TYR A 191 -4.48 9.72 22.07
CA TYR A 191 -4.54 8.89 23.25
C TYR A 191 -5.93 8.93 23.86
N ILE A 192 -6.50 7.77 24.13
CA ILE A 192 -7.84 7.60 24.70
C ILE A 192 -7.76 6.71 25.93
N ASN A 193 -8.56 7.04 26.95
CA ASN A 193 -8.61 6.23 28.16
C ASN A 193 -9.65 5.10 28.03
N LEU A 194 -9.20 3.86 28.07
CA LEU A 194 -10.05 2.67 28.14
C LEU A 194 -9.97 2.07 29.56
N GLY A 195 -10.86 2.51 30.42
CA GLY A 195 -10.81 2.20 31.84
C GLY A 195 -9.65 2.91 32.53
N SER A 196 -8.70 2.18 33.10
CA SER A 196 -7.50 2.71 33.77
C SER A 196 -6.27 2.78 32.85
N ARG A 197 -6.39 2.43 31.56
CA ARG A 197 -5.28 2.38 30.63
C ARG A 197 -5.41 3.47 29.57
N GLU A 198 -4.32 4.16 29.33
CA GLU A 198 -4.18 5.09 28.22
C GLU A 198 -3.80 4.31 26.96
N CYS A 199 -4.68 4.26 25.98
CA CYS A 199 -4.52 3.52 24.74
C CYS A 199 -4.29 4.50 23.59
N GLN A 200 -3.48 4.12 22.61
CA GLN A 200 -3.25 4.92 21.42
C GLN A 200 -4.19 4.47 20.31
N LEU A 201 -5.01 5.41 19.81
CA LEU A 201 -5.86 5.24 18.65
C LEU A 201 -5.17 5.84 17.43
N GLY A 202 -5.02 5.05 16.37
CA GLY A 202 -4.59 5.48 15.05
C GLY A 202 -5.73 5.34 14.05
N LEU A 203 -5.93 6.36 13.19
CA LEU A 203 -6.81 6.30 12.03
C LEU A 203 -6.03 6.75 10.81
N GLY A 204 -6.19 6.05 9.70
CA GLY A 204 -5.46 6.33 8.47
C GLY A 204 -6.34 6.27 7.24
N LEU A 205 -6.02 7.13 6.29
CA LEU A 205 -6.57 7.14 4.94
C LEU A 205 -5.42 7.28 3.96
N ASN A 206 -5.46 6.50 2.88
CA ASN A 206 -4.56 6.65 1.76
C ASN A 206 -5.29 6.36 0.45
N VAL A 207 -5.24 7.29 -0.50
CA VAL A 207 -5.62 7.07 -1.89
C VAL A 207 -4.35 7.08 -2.70
N SER A 208 -3.94 5.92 -3.18
CA SER A 208 -2.69 5.72 -3.89
C SER A 208 -2.90 5.48 -5.38
N ASN A 209 -1.85 5.79 -6.17
CA ASN A 209 -1.80 5.59 -7.62
C ASN A 209 -2.91 6.32 -8.37
N ILE A 210 -3.24 7.55 -7.98
CA ILE A 210 -4.10 8.47 -8.75
C ILE A 210 -3.26 8.98 -9.92
N GLY A 211 -3.48 8.49 -11.14
CA GLY A 211 -2.57 8.88 -12.21
C GLY A 211 -3.02 8.53 -13.62
N SER A 212 -2.08 8.69 -14.54
CA SER A 212 -2.28 8.39 -15.95
C SER A 212 -2.41 6.89 -16.18
N LYS A 213 -3.02 6.52 -17.29
CA LYS A 213 -2.88 5.16 -17.81
C LYS A 213 -1.43 4.92 -18.23
N ILE A 214 -1.00 3.67 -18.18
CA ILE A 214 0.25 3.21 -18.76
C ILE A 214 -0.02 2.67 -20.17
N THR A 215 0.83 3.02 -21.12
CA THR A 215 0.71 2.56 -22.50
C THR A 215 1.95 1.75 -22.83
N PHE A 216 1.76 0.55 -23.29
CA PHE A 216 2.80 -0.35 -23.80
C PHE A 216 2.74 -0.29 -25.33
N GLY A 217 3.82 0.02 -26.03
CA GLY A 217 4.05 0.25 -27.46
C GLY A 217 2.99 -0.16 -28.49
N GLY A 218 3.22 0.13 -29.77
CA GLY A 218 2.53 -0.33 -30.97
C GLY A 218 1.00 -0.16 -31.06
N ASP A 219 0.26 -0.88 -30.26
CA ASP A 219 -1.20 -1.03 -30.36
C ASP A 219 -2.03 0.03 -29.62
N ASN A 220 -1.44 1.09 -29.06
CA ASN A 220 -2.13 2.08 -28.21
C ASN A 220 -2.92 1.46 -27.04
N ARG A 221 -2.54 0.28 -26.59
CA ARG A 221 -3.16 -0.36 -25.41
C ARG A 221 -2.80 0.42 -24.17
N SER A 222 -3.74 1.21 -23.71
CA SER A 222 -3.60 1.98 -22.46
C SER A 222 -4.37 1.29 -21.35
N GLU A 223 -3.67 0.88 -20.30
CA GLU A 223 -4.26 0.23 -19.13
C GLU A 223 -4.22 1.12 -17.90
N PHE A 224 -5.20 0.97 -17.03
CA PHE A 224 -5.22 1.71 -15.76
C PHE A 224 -4.14 1.18 -14.83
N ILE A 225 -3.52 2.09 -14.09
CA ILE A 225 -2.71 1.72 -12.91
C ILE A 225 -3.64 1.45 -11.71
N PRO A 226 -3.22 0.65 -10.70
CA PRO A 226 -4.08 0.22 -9.62
C PRO A 226 -4.35 1.32 -8.60
N THR A 227 -5.20 2.28 -8.95
CA THR A 227 -5.67 3.30 -8.00
C THR A 227 -6.43 2.63 -6.87
N ASN A 228 -5.98 2.83 -5.64
CA ASN A 228 -6.51 2.13 -4.47
C ASN A 228 -6.84 3.09 -3.32
N LEU A 229 -8.03 2.95 -2.76
CA LEU A 229 -8.44 3.58 -1.52
C LEU A 229 -8.19 2.62 -0.37
N ARG A 230 -7.49 3.08 0.66
CA ARG A 230 -7.25 2.37 1.90
C ARG A 230 -7.74 3.18 3.08
N LEU A 231 -8.50 2.55 3.94
CA LEU A 231 -8.98 3.10 5.21
C LEU A 231 -8.53 2.16 6.32
N GLY A 232 -7.90 2.68 7.35
CA GLY A 232 -7.39 1.87 8.45
C GLY A 232 -7.71 2.42 9.82
N ALA A 233 -7.78 1.52 10.79
CA ALA A 233 -7.88 1.84 12.21
C ALA A 233 -6.94 0.92 13.00
N SER A 234 -6.30 1.46 14.02
CA SER A 234 -5.39 0.75 14.90
C SER A 234 -5.61 1.18 16.34
N LEU A 235 -5.65 0.23 17.27
CA LEU A 235 -5.74 0.48 18.68
C LEU A 235 -4.60 -0.26 19.41
N MET A 236 -3.70 0.50 20.00
CA MET A 236 -2.61 -0.03 20.81
C MET A 236 -2.96 0.10 22.27
N ILE A 237 -2.93 -1.03 22.99
CA ILE A 237 -3.27 -1.18 24.39
C ILE A 237 -2.00 -1.56 25.15
N PRO A 238 -1.46 -0.70 26.05
CA PRO A 238 -0.34 -1.09 26.89
C PRO A 238 -0.81 -2.14 27.91
N VAL A 239 -0.10 -3.26 27.99
CA VAL A 239 -0.36 -4.33 28.96
C VAL A 239 0.42 -4.06 30.24
N ASP A 240 1.71 -3.77 30.08
CA ASP A 240 2.65 -3.36 31.14
C ASP A 240 3.73 -2.41 30.56
N GLU A 241 4.78 -2.11 31.31
CA GLU A 241 5.86 -1.19 30.91
C GLU A 241 6.62 -1.67 29.66
N PHE A 242 6.63 -2.98 29.39
CA PHE A 242 7.42 -3.58 28.29
C PHE A 242 6.54 -4.16 27.19
N ASN A 243 5.29 -4.47 27.49
CA ASN A 243 4.40 -5.21 26.59
C ASN A 243 3.22 -4.35 26.16
N ARG A 244 2.94 -4.36 24.86
CA ARG A 244 1.77 -3.72 24.26
C ARG A 244 1.09 -4.66 23.30
N PHE A 245 -0.23 -4.60 23.25
CA PHE A 245 -1.06 -5.34 22.34
C PHE A 245 -1.70 -4.39 21.34
N THR A 246 -1.60 -4.69 20.04
CA THR A 246 -2.17 -3.84 19.00
C THR A 246 -3.16 -4.62 18.17
N ILE A 247 -4.34 -4.06 17.96
CA ILE A 247 -5.35 -4.55 17.03
C ILE A 247 -5.44 -3.54 15.90
N SER A 248 -5.31 -4.00 14.67
CA SER A 248 -5.41 -3.16 13.48
C SER A 248 -6.29 -3.79 12.43
N ALA A 249 -7.00 -2.95 11.67
CA ALA A 249 -7.81 -3.38 10.54
C ALA A 249 -7.75 -2.32 9.44
N ASP A 250 -7.55 -2.79 8.21
CA ASP A 250 -7.56 -1.97 7.01
C ASP A 250 -8.65 -2.46 6.05
N ALA A 251 -9.37 -1.52 5.43
CA ALA A 251 -10.30 -1.77 4.34
C ALA A 251 -9.72 -1.20 3.05
N ASN A 252 -9.63 -2.04 2.01
CA ASN A 252 -9.07 -1.67 0.72
C ASN A 252 -10.12 -1.74 -0.36
N LYS A 253 -10.14 -0.75 -1.26
CA LYS A 253 -11.00 -0.73 -2.43
C LYS A 253 -10.25 -0.23 -3.64
N LEU A 254 -10.14 -1.10 -4.64
CA LEU A 254 -9.62 -0.72 -5.95
C LEU A 254 -10.62 0.21 -6.66
N LEU A 255 -10.14 1.38 -7.11
CA LEU A 255 -10.94 2.42 -7.76
C LEU A 255 -10.79 2.42 -9.29
N VAL A 256 -10.31 1.33 -9.85
CA VAL A 256 -10.16 1.18 -11.30
C VAL A 256 -11.53 0.95 -11.95
N PRO A 257 -11.87 1.66 -13.04
CA PRO A 257 -13.10 1.41 -13.77
C PRO A 257 -13.17 -0.02 -14.30
N THR A 258 -14.34 -0.63 -14.20
CA THR A 258 -14.63 -1.89 -14.89
C THR A 258 -14.99 -1.61 -16.35
N TYR A 259 -14.65 -2.52 -17.25
CA TYR A 259 -15.05 -2.38 -18.65
C TYR A 259 -16.57 -2.29 -18.76
N PRO A 260 -17.11 -1.38 -19.61
CA PRO A 260 -18.53 -1.36 -19.88
C PRO A 260 -18.94 -2.70 -20.49
N LYS A 261 -20.10 -3.21 -20.05
CA LYS A 261 -20.72 -4.44 -20.57
C LYS A 261 -21.37 -4.18 -21.92
#